data_cfb4abb0c3787a984ac28144579ad456
#
_entry.id   cfb4abb0c3787a984ac28144579ad456
#
_cell.length_a   1.000
_cell.length_b   1.000
_cell.length_c   1.000
_cell.angle_alpha   90.00
_cell.angle_beta   90.00
_cell.angle_gamma   90.00
#
_symmetry.space_group_name_H-M   'P 1'
#
loop_
_entity.id
_entity.type
_entity.pdbx_description
1 polymer ?
#
loop_
_entity_poly.entity_id
_entity_poly.type
_entity_poly.pdbx_seq_one_letter_code
_entity_poly.pdbx_strand_id
1 'polypeptide(L)'
;MIAAGCYVQTDEGKLDKDEAVDLILGNNQKGNIVQVLEEYEQQHTKQKHVLKINQTKEYEELAIDHTAEHVRAYIKVQDGCNQFCTYCIIPYARGRVRSRKIAHVMDEVHALAAKGYKEVVLTGIHLSSYGVDFPAEEKETLLSLIRAVHELSLIHI
;
A
#
# COMPACT_ATOMS: atom_id res chain seq x y z
N MET A 1 23.21 2.03 -0.94
CA MET A 1 22.11 1.59 0.00
C MET A 1 20.79 2.18 -0.48
N ILE A 2 19.67 1.42 -0.32
CA ILE A 2 18.31 1.90 -0.66
C ILE A 2 17.58 2.23 0.63
N ALA A 3 17.00 3.41 0.72
CA ALA A 3 16.09 3.81 1.78
C ALA A 3 14.65 3.89 1.24
N ALA A 4 13.70 3.21 1.88
CA ALA A 4 12.29 3.22 1.47
C ALA A 4 11.33 3.23 2.67
N GLY A 5 10.16 3.83 2.50
CA GLY A 5 9.07 3.76 3.48
C GLY A 5 8.75 5.06 4.22
N CYS A 6 8.10 4.95 5.37
CA CYS A 6 7.51 6.11 6.06
C CYS A 6 8.55 7.14 6.54
N TYR A 7 9.71 6.69 7.01
CA TYR A 7 10.77 7.60 7.44
C TYR A 7 11.28 8.45 6.27
N VAL A 8 11.45 7.83 5.11
CA VAL A 8 11.83 8.53 3.87
C VAL A 8 10.83 9.63 3.52
N GLN A 9 9.56 9.34 3.67
CA GLN A 9 8.49 10.27 3.32
C GLN A 9 8.43 11.49 4.25
N THR A 10 8.89 11.36 5.49
CA THR A 10 8.80 12.42 6.50
C THR A 10 10.08 13.20 6.70
N ASP A 11 11.23 12.62 6.37
CA ASP A 11 12.56 13.20 6.62
C ASP A 11 13.53 13.02 5.43
N GLU A 12 13.02 13.20 4.22
CA GLU A 12 13.80 13.03 2.98
C GLU A 12 15.07 13.88 2.95
N GLY A 13 15.02 15.08 3.53
CA GLY A 13 16.14 16.01 3.53
C GLY A 13 17.36 15.57 4.34
N LYS A 14 17.18 14.71 5.34
CA LYS A 14 18.31 14.08 6.05
C LYS A 14 18.95 12.97 5.23
N LEU A 15 18.12 12.13 4.62
CA LEU A 15 18.59 11.02 3.79
C LEU A 15 19.27 11.51 2.50
N ASP A 16 18.83 12.64 1.98
CA ASP A 16 19.44 13.25 0.79
C ASP A 16 20.91 13.68 1.05
N LYS A 17 21.23 14.06 2.29
CA LYS A 17 22.58 14.44 2.73
C LYS A 17 23.46 13.25 3.15
N ASP A 18 22.87 12.08 3.30
CA ASP A 18 23.61 10.88 3.72
C ASP A 18 24.28 10.24 2.49
N GLU A 19 25.60 10.24 2.48
CA GLU A 19 26.42 9.69 1.38
C GLU A 19 26.29 8.15 1.26
N ALA A 20 25.86 7.47 2.31
CA ALA A 20 25.63 6.02 2.26
C ALA A 20 24.32 5.62 1.58
N VAL A 21 23.42 6.60 1.31
CA VAL A 21 22.13 6.35 0.66
C VAL A 21 22.20 6.73 -0.81
N ASP A 22 22.03 5.75 -1.68
CA ASP A 22 22.06 5.92 -3.13
C ASP A 22 20.67 6.14 -3.71
N LEU A 23 19.66 5.40 -3.20
CA LEU A 23 18.29 5.46 -3.68
C LEU A 23 17.33 5.79 -2.54
N ILE A 24 16.44 6.74 -2.79
CA ILE A 24 15.45 7.23 -1.83
C ILE A 24 14.05 7.06 -2.43
N LEU A 25 13.25 6.10 -1.89
CA LEU A 25 11.90 5.83 -2.37
C LEU A 25 10.86 6.14 -1.29
N GLY A 26 10.00 7.11 -1.55
CA GLY A 26 8.84 7.44 -0.72
C GLY A 26 7.73 6.40 -0.80
N ASN A 27 6.70 6.60 0.00
CA ASN A 27 5.47 5.82 -0.10
C ASN A 27 4.77 6.10 -1.44
N ASN A 28 4.04 5.11 -1.97
CA ASN A 28 3.40 5.14 -3.28
C ASN A 28 4.39 5.18 -4.47
N GLN A 29 5.64 4.71 -4.26
CA GLN A 29 6.68 4.55 -5.28
C GLN A 29 7.37 3.18 -5.20
N LYS A 30 6.91 2.31 -4.31
CA LYS A 30 7.54 1.00 -4.10
C LYS A 30 7.34 0.05 -5.28
N GLY A 31 6.24 0.20 -6.01
CA GLY A 31 5.99 -0.57 -7.23
C GLY A 31 7.07 -0.39 -8.31
N ASN A 32 7.76 0.76 -8.30
CA ASN A 32 8.78 1.10 -9.29
C ASN A 32 10.20 0.70 -8.85
N ILE A 33 10.37 0.00 -7.71
CA ILE A 33 11.69 -0.26 -7.13
C ILE A 33 12.64 -0.99 -8.07
N VAL A 34 12.14 -1.95 -8.85
CA VAL A 34 12.94 -2.72 -9.82
C VAL A 34 13.46 -1.80 -10.94
N GLN A 35 12.57 -1.00 -11.52
CA GLN A 35 12.93 -0.03 -12.56
C GLN A 35 13.98 0.96 -12.06
N VAL A 36 13.78 1.53 -10.87
CA VAL A 36 14.72 2.49 -10.26
C VAL A 36 16.09 1.85 -10.00
N LEU A 37 16.11 0.56 -9.62
CA LEU A 37 17.35 -0.19 -9.46
C LEU A 37 18.08 -0.39 -10.79
N GLU A 38 17.37 -0.78 -11.84
CA GLU A 38 17.95 -0.96 -13.18
C GLU A 38 18.52 0.36 -13.73
N GLU A 39 17.83 1.46 -13.53
CA GLU A 39 18.32 2.80 -13.89
C GLU A 39 19.57 3.19 -13.08
N TYR A 40 19.60 2.87 -11.78
CA TYR A 40 20.77 3.13 -10.93
C TYR A 40 21.97 2.30 -11.36
N GLU A 41 21.81 1.03 -11.72
CA GLU A 41 22.90 0.16 -12.20
C GLU A 41 23.56 0.70 -13.49
N GLN A 42 22.81 1.42 -14.30
CA GLN A 42 23.33 2.02 -15.53
C GLN A 42 24.06 3.35 -15.27
N GLN A 43 23.59 4.16 -14.34
CA GLN A 43 24.03 5.55 -14.16
C GLN A 43 24.93 5.76 -12.94
N HIS A 44 24.82 4.90 -11.92
CA HIS A 44 25.48 5.00 -10.60
C HIS A 44 25.34 6.40 -9.95
N THR A 45 24.20 7.05 -10.19
CA THR A 45 23.91 8.40 -9.63
C THR A 45 22.83 8.29 -8.57
N LYS A 46 23.01 9.03 -7.47
CA LYS A 46 21.99 9.11 -6.40
C LYS A 46 20.66 9.59 -6.97
N GLN A 47 19.58 8.86 -6.65
CA GLN A 47 18.24 9.17 -7.15
C GLN A 47 17.23 9.28 -5.99
N LYS A 48 16.25 10.17 -6.18
CA LYS A 48 15.20 10.44 -5.21
C LYS A 48 13.82 10.42 -5.87
N HIS A 49 12.98 9.50 -5.41
CA HIS A 49 11.61 9.31 -5.86
C HIS A 49 10.65 9.45 -4.67
N VAL A 50 10.34 10.69 -4.31
CA VAL A 50 9.43 11.02 -3.20
C VAL A 50 8.31 11.91 -3.70
N LEU A 51 7.08 11.43 -3.61
CA LEU A 51 5.88 12.16 -4.02
C LEU A 51 5.36 13.04 -2.89
N LYS A 52 4.63 14.09 -3.24
CA LYS A 52 3.81 14.85 -2.29
C LYS A 52 2.61 14.00 -1.86
N ILE A 53 2.81 13.11 -0.90
CA ILE A 53 1.89 12.03 -0.53
C ILE A 53 0.47 12.53 -0.21
N ASN A 54 0.31 13.75 0.31
CA ASN A 54 -0.99 14.36 0.60
C ASN A 54 -1.81 14.74 -0.65
N GLN A 55 -1.16 14.78 -1.83
CA GLN A 55 -1.79 15.07 -3.12
C GLN A 55 -2.06 13.80 -3.93
N THR A 56 -1.51 12.66 -3.51
CA THR A 56 -1.69 11.36 -4.17
C THR A 56 -3.06 10.81 -3.84
N LYS A 57 -3.86 10.56 -4.87
CA LYS A 57 -5.22 9.99 -4.76
C LYS A 57 -5.26 8.50 -5.10
N GLU A 58 -4.32 8.04 -5.90
CA GLU A 58 -4.28 6.67 -6.38
C GLU A 58 -3.76 5.73 -5.28
N TYR A 59 -4.38 4.56 -5.20
CA TYR A 59 -3.90 3.48 -4.36
C TYR A 59 -2.72 2.79 -5.06
N GLU A 60 -1.63 2.51 -4.34
CA GLU A 60 -0.49 1.76 -4.88
C GLU A 60 -0.81 0.26 -4.85
N GLU A 61 -1.09 -0.31 -6.02
CA GLU A 61 -1.38 -1.73 -6.17
C GLU A 61 -0.09 -2.55 -6.06
N LEU A 62 0.04 -3.25 -4.95
CA LEU A 62 1.14 -4.17 -4.67
C LEU A 62 0.51 -5.51 -4.29
N ALA A 63 0.26 -6.37 -5.29
CA ALA A 63 -0.28 -7.70 -5.06
C ALA A 63 0.82 -8.63 -4.55
N ILE A 64 0.47 -9.49 -3.59
CA ILE A 64 1.34 -10.56 -3.10
C ILE A 64 1.13 -11.79 -3.99
N ASP A 65 2.15 -12.17 -4.73
CA ASP A 65 2.05 -13.33 -5.59
C ASP A 65 2.24 -14.66 -4.85
N HIS A 66 3.16 -14.73 -3.87
CA HIS A 66 3.40 -15.92 -3.07
C HIS A 66 4.07 -15.60 -1.73
N THR A 67 3.58 -16.21 -0.65
CA THR A 67 4.26 -16.29 0.64
C THR A 67 4.51 -17.77 0.95
N ALA A 68 5.76 -18.16 0.94
CA ALA A 68 6.22 -19.55 0.81
C ALA A 68 5.84 -20.51 1.95
N GLU A 69 5.11 -20.19 2.98
CA GLU A 69 4.82 -21.11 4.09
C GLU A 69 3.52 -20.81 4.85
N HIS A 70 2.60 -20.02 4.28
CA HIS A 70 1.42 -19.61 5.02
C HIS A 70 0.11 -20.09 4.39
N VAL A 71 -0.76 -20.61 5.23
CA VAL A 71 -2.17 -20.92 4.91
C VAL A 71 -3.00 -19.63 4.83
N ARG A 72 -2.47 -18.54 5.40
CA ARG A 72 -3.10 -17.22 5.57
C ARG A 72 -2.40 -16.18 4.72
N ALA A 73 -3.16 -15.37 3.99
CA ALA A 73 -2.69 -14.22 3.24
C ALA A 73 -3.18 -12.90 3.87
N TYR A 74 -2.34 -11.86 3.83
CA TYR A 74 -2.69 -10.52 4.30
C TYR A 74 -2.88 -9.60 3.09
N ILE A 75 -4.08 -9.04 2.94
CA ILE A 75 -4.42 -8.15 1.84
C ILE A 75 -4.64 -6.75 2.41
N LYS A 76 -3.79 -5.80 2.01
CA LYS A 76 -3.99 -4.40 2.36
C LYS A 76 -5.05 -3.79 1.44
N VAL A 77 -6.18 -3.38 2.00
CA VAL A 77 -7.32 -2.81 1.26
C VAL A 77 -7.48 -1.30 1.44
N GLN A 78 -6.76 -0.72 2.41
CA GLN A 78 -6.84 0.70 2.72
C GLN A 78 -5.48 1.23 3.19
N ASP A 79 -5.11 2.45 2.77
CA ASP A 79 -3.90 3.15 3.21
C ASP A 79 -4.21 4.62 3.52
N GLY A 80 -3.31 5.27 4.29
CA GLY A 80 -3.47 6.64 4.72
C GLY A 80 -4.55 6.84 5.79
N CYS A 81 -4.63 8.06 6.34
CA CYS A 81 -5.59 8.39 7.39
C CYS A 81 -5.88 9.89 7.40
N ASN A 82 -7.17 10.25 7.64
CA ASN A 82 -7.62 11.64 7.71
C ASN A 82 -7.86 12.14 9.14
N GLN A 83 -7.53 11.37 10.18
CA GLN A 83 -7.84 11.71 11.57
C GLN A 83 -6.93 12.81 12.16
N PHE A 84 -5.69 12.94 11.68
CA PHE A 84 -4.73 13.94 12.14
C PHE A 84 -4.58 14.03 13.67
N CYS A 85 -4.58 12.89 14.36
CA CYS A 85 -4.32 12.83 15.80
C CYS A 85 -2.97 13.50 16.13
N THR A 86 -2.90 14.25 17.22
CA THR A 86 -1.77 15.13 17.57
C THR A 86 -0.41 14.45 17.65
N TYR A 87 -0.38 13.17 17.98
CA TYR A 87 0.85 12.36 18.12
C TYR A 87 1.15 11.47 16.89
N CYS A 88 0.30 11.52 15.86
CA CYS A 88 0.36 10.53 14.78
C CYS A 88 1.02 11.08 13.52
N ILE A 89 2.08 10.41 13.08
CA ILE A 89 2.81 10.75 11.84
C ILE A 89 2.14 10.22 10.57
N ILE A 90 1.18 9.31 10.69
CA ILE A 90 0.60 8.58 9.55
C ILE A 90 0.05 9.50 8.45
N PRO A 91 -0.76 10.54 8.74
CA PRO A 91 -1.26 11.42 7.69
C PRO A 91 -0.16 12.10 6.86
N TYR A 92 1.00 12.31 7.46
CA TYR A 92 2.16 12.93 6.81
C TYR A 92 3.03 11.91 6.07
N ALA A 93 3.16 10.71 6.63
CA ALA A 93 3.98 9.65 6.07
C ALA A 93 3.26 8.83 4.99
N ARG A 94 1.96 8.58 5.15
CA ARG A 94 1.16 7.77 4.23
C ARG A 94 0.08 8.55 3.49
N GLY A 95 -0.13 9.83 3.85
CA GLY A 95 -1.09 10.71 3.21
C GLY A 95 -2.54 10.46 3.59
N ARG A 96 -3.44 10.94 2.75
CA ARG A 96 -4.89 10.83 2.92
C ARG A 96 -5.38 9.40 2.72
N VAL A 97 -6.61 9.14 3.19
CA VAL A 97 -7.28 7.86 2.95
C VAL A 97 -7.27 7.55 1.45
N ARG A 98 -6.86 6.34 1.13
CA ARG A 98 -6.96 5.74 -0.20
C ARG A 98 -7.44 4.32 -0.02
N SER A 99 -8.57 4.01 -0.64
CA SER A 99 -9.20 2.69 -0.60
C SER A 99 -8.95 1.95 -1.90
N ARG A 100 -8.75 0.66 -1.79
CA ARG A 100 -8.59 -0.22 -2.94
C ARG A 100 -9.97 -0.65 -3.42
N LYS A 101 -10.22 -0.62 -4.72
CA LYS A 101 -11.51 -1.03 -5.27
C LYS A 101 -11.81 -2.50 -5.01
N ILE A 102 -13.07 -2.82 -4.75
CA ILE A 102 -13.50 -4.21 -4.47
C ILE A 102 -13.08 -5.14 -5.60
N ALA A 103 -13.24 -4.73 -6.86
CA ALA A 103 -12.84 -5.55 -8.00
C ALA A 103 -11.36 -6.01 -7.91
N HIS A 104 -10.43 -5.08 -7.64
CA HIS A 104 -8.99 -5.41 -7.53
C HIS A 104 -8.68 -6.30 -6.32
N VAL A 105 -9.39 -6.08 -5.20
CA VAL A 105 -9.25 -6.96 -4.02
C VAL A 105 -9.74 -8.37 -4.35
N MET A 106 -10.86 -8.49 -5.05
CA MET A 106 -11.43 -9.78 -5.45
C MET A 106 -10.52 -10.53 -6.41
N ASP A 107 -9.90 -9.85 -7.38
CA ASP A 107 -8.93 -10.46 -8.29
C ASP A 107 -7.77 -11.10 -7.51
N GLU A 108 -7.23 -10.38 -6.51
CA GLU A 108 -6.16 -10.92 -5.65
C GLU A 108 -6.65 -12.08 -4.77
N VAL A 109 -7.84 -11.98 -4.17
CA VAL A 109 -8.43 -13.05 -3.36
C VAL A 109 -8.65 -14.31 -4.20
N HIS A 110 -9.18 -14.18 -5.43
CA HIS A 110 -9.31 -15.29 -6.36
C HIS A 110 -7.97 -15.96 -6.69
N ALA A 111 -6.95 -15.16 -7.00
CA ALA A 111 -5.61 -15.65 -7.28
C ALA A 111 -5.01 -16.41 -6.08
N LEU A 112 -5.18 -15.89 -4.87
CA LEU A 112 -4.72 -16.54 -3.64
C LEU A 112 -5.50 -17.83 -3.35
N ALA A 113 -6.82 -17.83 -3.55
CA ALA A 113 -7.66 -19.02 -3.40
C ALA A 113 -7.24 -20.13 -4.38
N ALA A 114 -6.98 -19.78 -5.64
CA ALA A 114 -6.48 -20.73 -6.65
C ALA A 114 -5.11 -21.34 -6.29
N LYS A 115 -4.27 -20.61 -5.53
CA LYS A 115 -3.00 -21.08 -4.97
C LYS A 115 -3.15 -21.91 -3.68
N GLY A 116 -4.38 -22.11 -3.21
CA GLY A 116 -4.69 -22.96 -2.06
C GLY A 116 -4.68 -22.26 -0.70
N TYR A 117 -4.63 -20.92 -0.66
CA TYR A 117 -4.81 -20.17 0.58
C TYR A 117 -6.22 -20.41 1.13
N LYS A 118 -6.32 -20.63 2.45
CA LYS A 118 -7.57 -20.95 3.14
C LYS A 118 -8.15 -19.77 3.90
N GLU A 119 -7.32 -18.76 4.16
CA GLU A 119 -7.66 -17.63 4.99
C GLU A 119 -7.09 -16.35 4.39
N VAL A 120 -7.89 -15.29 4.39
CA VAL A 120 -7.45 -13.93 4.04
C VAL A 120 -7.73 -12.99 5.21
N VAL A 121 -6.76 -12.12 5.50
CA VAL A 121 -6.88 -11.07 6.51
C VAL A 121 -6.88 -9.73 5.79
N LEU A 122 -8.01 -9.01 5.83
CA LEU A 122 -8.10 -7.66 5.28
C LEU A 122 -7.44 -6.67 6.24
N THR A 123 -6.47 -5.92 5.76
CA THR A 123 -5.70 -4.98 6.58
C THR A 123 -5.77 -3.56 6.04
N GLY A 124 -5.54 -2.59 6.91
CA GLY A 124 -5.46 -1.17 6.56
C GLY A 124 -4.97 -0.33 7.72
N ILE A 125 -4.67 0.92 7.46
CA ILE A 125 -4.28 1.88 8.50
C ILE A 125 -5.47 2.23 9.40
N HIS A 126 -6.64 2.41 8.79
CA HIS A 126 -7.89 2.73 9.47
C HIS A 126 -9.06 2.14 8.68
N LEU A 127 -9.33 0.85 8.85
CA LEU A 127 -10.30 0.10 8.05
C LEU A 127 -11.70 0.71 8.03
N SER A 128 -12.14 1.32 9.16
CA SER A 128 -13.44 2.00 9.21
C SER A 128 -13.55 3.21 8.28
N SER A 129 -12.43 3.71 7.73
CA SER A 129 -12.43 4.74 6.70
C SER A 129 -12.36 4.18 5.27
N TYR A 130 -12.50 2.87 5.09
CA TYR A 130 -12.56 2.28 3.75
C TYR A 130 -13.77 2.83 2.98
N GLY A 131 -13.53 3.27 1.75
CA GLY A 131 -14.56 3.79 0.86
C GLY A 131 -14.90 5.28 1.03
N VAL A 132 -14.33 5.96 2.04
CA VAL A 132 -14.60 7.40 2.28
C VAL A 132 -14.08 8.29 1.14
N ASP A 133 -13.07 7.82 0.43
CA ASP A 133 -12.44 8.51 -0.70
C ASP A 133 -13.08 8.22 -2.06
N PHE A 134 -14.01 7.26 -2.14
CA PHE A 134 -14.74 6.97 -3.36
C PHE A 134 -15.81 8.02 -3.67
N PRO A 135 -16.06 8.30 -4.96
CA PRO A 135 -17.18 9.15 -5.38
C PRO A 135 -18.52 8.64 -4.84
N ALA A 136 -19.46 9.56 -4.62
CA ALA A 136 -20.77 9.22 -4.04
C ALA A 136 -21.59 8.22 -4.89
N GLU A 137 -21.32 8.15 -6.18
CA GLU A 137 -21.94 7.21 -7.12
C GLU A 137 -21.38 5.78 -6.97
N GLU A 138 -20.11 5.66 -6.53
CA GLU A 138 -19.39 4.38 -6.39
C GLU A 138 -19.43 3.86 -4.95
N LYS A 139 -20.56 3.76 -4.30
CA LYS A 139 -20.73 3.45 -2.86
C LYS A 139 -20.14 2.09 -2.41
N GLU A 140 -18.85 1.88 -2.62
CA GLU A 140 -18.14 0.73 -2.05
C GLU A 140 -17.83 1.01 -0.58
N THR A 141 -18.28 0.12 0.30
CA THR A 141 -18.07 0.22 1.75
C THR A 141 -17.29 -0.99 2.26
N LEU A 142 -16.72 -0.90 3.46
CA LEU A 142 -16.08 -2.04 4.10
C LEU A 142 -17.04 -3.24 4.21
N LEU A 143 -18.32 -2.99 4.48
CA LEU A 143 -19.33 -4.05 4.55
C LEU A 143 -19.55 -4.72 3.19
N SER A 144 -19.61 -3.94 2.10
CA SER A 144 -19.75 -4.51 0.75
C SER A 144 -18.52 -5.32 0.35
N LEU A 145 -17.31 -4.86 0.72
CA LEU A 145 -16.08 -5.62 0.52
C LEU A 145 -16.09 -6.95 1.29
N ILE A 146 -16.42 -6.90 2.60
CA ILE A 146 -16.48 -8.13 3.43
C ILE A 146 -17.49 -9.13 2.86
N ARG A 147 -18.66 -8.66 2.41
CA ARG A 147 -19.67 -9.51 1.78
C ARG A 147 -19.16 -10.17 0.51
N ALA A 148 -18.52 -9.41 -0.38
CA ALA A 148 -17.96 -9.94 -1.62
C ALA A 148 -16.91 -11.03 -1.34
N VAL A 149 -15.99 -10.79 -0.39
CA VAL A 149 -14.98 -11.79 0.00
C VAL A 149 -15.63 -13.00 0.67
N HIS A 150 -16.68 -12.81 1.47
CA HIS A 150 -17.39 -13.89 2.17
C HIS A 150 -18.07 -14.87 1.19
N GLU A 151 -18.59 -14.39 0.06
CA GLU A 151 -19.24 -15.23 -0.95
C GLU A 151 -18.30 -16.28 -1.56
N LEU A 152 -16.99 -16.11 -1.45
CA LEU A 152 -15.98 -17.09 -1.91
C LEU A 152 -15.80 -18.30 -0.98
N SER A 153 -16.54 -18.41 0.12
CA SER A 153 -16.44 -19.53 1.08
C SER A 153 -15.04 -19.77 1.65
N LEU A 154 -14.17 -18.76 1.68
CA LEU A 154 -12.93 -18.83 2.44
C LEU A 154 -13.20 -18.67 3.94
N ILE A 155 -12.32 -19.20 4.78
CA ILE A 155 -12.39 -18.94 6.22
C ILE A 155 -11.95 -17.47 6.44
N HIS A 156 -12.83 -16.68 7.08
CA HIS A 156 -12.56 -15.29 7.41
C HIS A 156 -12.40 -15.14 8.91
N ILE A 157 -11.40 -14.41 9.31
CA ILE A 157 -11.20 -13.95 10.69
C ILE A 157 -11.08 -12.43 10.68
#